data_1878ffc192d65043319a4657c0ef3255
#
_entry.id   1878ffc192d65043319a4657c0ef3255
#
_cell.length_a   1.000
_cell.length_b   1.000
_cell.length_c   1.000
_cell.angle_alpha   90.00
_cell.angle_beta   90.00
_cell.angle_gamma   90.00
#
_symmetry.space_group_name_H-M   'P 1'
#
loop_
_entity.id
_entity.type
_entity.pdbx_description
1 polymer ?
#
loop_
_entity_poly.entity_id
_entity_poly.type
_entity_poly.pdbx_seq_one_letter_code
_entity_poly.pdbx_strand_id
1 'polypeptide(L)'
;LKANGEFADEARSLLQTYSKKDALFFKRTSDSSASSEMVHIPSGFFKMGLNNKLEDESPEHRVFLDGFYIDKYEVSAKDFSLFLNTKNNVKKYYSDNKFGTLVYNGKFQPRPGLENYPINNISWQAANDYCKWKGKRLPSEAEWEKAARGENSTIYPWGNQPPSPDLARYHQTWTQETKHEVLLPVDALEAGKSAYGLYNMAGNVKEWVDDWYDREYYNEIDEYANPKGPI
;
A
#
# COMPACT_ATOMS: atom_id res chain seq x y z
N LEU A 1 -31.22 -10.98 -19.76
CA LEU A 1 -31.06 -12.25 -19.01
C LEU A 1 -30.05 -13.24 -19.62
N LYS A 2 -29.42 -12.91 -20.79
CA LYS A 2 -28.36 -13.73 -21.41
C LYS A 2 -26.93 -13.25 -21.08
N ALA A 3 -26.74 -12.05 -20.57
CA ALA A 3 -25.40 -11.48 -20.29
C ALA A 3 -24.70 -12.11 -19.07
N ASN A 4 -25.44 -12.72 -18.13
CA ASN A 4 -24.85 -13.28 -16.90
C ASN A 4 -24.14 -14.63 -17.08
N GLY A 5 -24.36 -15.34 -18.20
CA GLY A 5 -23.73 -16.64 -18.47
C GLY A 5 -22.33 -16.51 -19.07
N GLU A 6 -22.16 -15.62 -20.02
CA GLU A 6 -20.88 -15.41 -20.74
C GLU A 6 -19.77 -14.90 -19.81
N PHE A 7 -20.09 -13.94 -18.92
CA PHE A 7 -19.13 -13.44 -17.93
C PHE A 7 -18.71 -14.51 -16.89
N ALA A 8 -19.60 -15.43 -16.53
CA ALA A 8 -19.26 -16.50 -15.59
C ALA A 8 -18.34 -17.56 -16.22
N ASP A 9 -18.47 -17.82 -17.51
CA ASP A 9 -17.64 -18.80 -18.23
C ASP A 9 -16.27 -18.22 -18.58
N GLU A 10 -16.20 -16.93 -18.91
CA GLU A 10 -14.94 -16.21 -19.11
C GLU A 10 -14.15 -16.09 -17.79
N ALA A 11 -14.81 -15.78 -16.69
CA ALA A 11 -14.21 -15.79 -15.35
C ALA A 11 -13.70 -17.18 -14.94
N ARG A 12 -14.43 -18.27 -15.26
CA ARG A 12 -13.98 -19.64 -15.02
C ARG A 12 -12.79 -20.04 -15.87
N SER A 13 -12.75 -19.63 -17.13
CA SER A 13 -11.63 -19.85 -18.05
C SER A 13 -10.37 -19.14 -17.56
N LEU A 14 -10.49 -17.90 -17.11
CA LEU A 14 -9.42 -17.12 -16.49
C LEU A 14 -8.91 -17.81 -15.21
N LEU A 15 -9.79 -18.24 -14.31
CA LEU A 15 -9.43 -18.93 -13.07
C LEU A 15 -8.66 -20.25 -13.31
N GLN A 16 -9.00 -21.03 -14.36
CA GLN A 16 -8.27 -22.24 -14.71
C GLN A 16 -6.87 -21.98 -15.29
N THR A 17 -6.69 -20.87 -15.97
CA THR A 17 -5.41 -20.46 -16.56
C THR A 17 -4.44 -19.93 -15.48
N TYR A 18 -4.97 -19.24 -14.45
CA TYR A 18 -4.17 -18.59 -13.40
C TYR A 18 -3.74 -19.54 -12.28
N SER A 19 -4.52 -20.57 -11.95
CA SER A 19 -4.15 -21.57 -10.94
C SER A 19 -2.83 -22.31 -11.25
N LYS A 20 -2.40 -22.33 -12.51
CA LYS A 20 -1.10 -22.90 -12.93
C LYS A 20 0.09 -21.93 -12.79
N LYS A 21 -0.14 -20.62 -12.83
CA LYS A 21 0.91 -19.60 -12.65
C LYS A 21 1.31 -19.42 -11.19
N ASP A 22 0.35 -19.48 -10.27
CA ASP A 22 0.60 -19.34 -8.83
C ASP A 22 1.53 -20.45 -8.29
N ALA A 23 1.45 -21.67 -8.83
CA ALA A 23 2.31 -22.78 -8.45
C ALA A 23 3.80 -22.59 -8.85
N LEU A 24 4.10 -21.76 -9.84
CA LEU A 24 5.46 -21.48 -10.32
C LEU A 24 6.17 -20.36 -9.53
N PHE A 25 5.42 -19.47 -8.88
CA PHE A 25 5.97 -18.36 -8.10
C PHE A 25 6.53 -18.83 -6.73
N PHE A 26 5.97 -19.88 -6.15
CA PHE A 26 6.39 -20.44 -4.85
C PHE A 26 7.81 -21.04 -4.83
N LYS A 27 8.47 -21.21 -5.97
CA LYS A 27 9.76 -21.93 -6.05
C LYS A 27 11.02 -21.03 -5.99
N ARG A 28 10.89 -19.70 -5.80
CA ARG A 28 12.00 -18.77 -6.01
C ARG A 28 12.50 -17.95 -4.81
N THR A 29 11.98 -18.16 -3.61
CA THR A 29 12.44 -17.38 -2.45
C THR A 29 12.78 -18.26 -1.24
N SER A 30 13.91 -18.95 -1.33
CA SER A 30 14.63 -19.44 -0.14
C SER A 30 16.00 -18.79 -0.12
N ASP A 31 16.06 -17.53 0.28
CA ASP A 31 17.28 -16.92 0.76
C ASP A 31 16.96 -15.99 1.93
N SER A 32 17.52 -16.35 3.08
CA SER A 32 17.31 -15.77 4.38
C SER A 32 18.13 -14.49 4.55
N SER A 33 17.53 -13.33 4.25
CA SER A 33 17.95 -12.05 4.85
C SER A 33 16.69 -11.22 5.06
N ALA A 34 16.37 -10.91 6.33
CA ALA A 34 15.28 -10.06 6.83
C ALA A 34 14.24 -9.64 5.77
N SER A 35 13.45 -10.59 5.29
CA SER A 35 12.32 -10.31 4.41
C SER A 35 11.27 -9.62 5.27
N SER A 36 10.87 -8.39 4.91
CA SER A 36 9.63 -7.83 5.43
C SER A 36 8.54 -8.88 5.26
N GLU A 37 7.76 -9.11 6.31
CA GLU A 37 6.65 -10.06 6.27
C GLU A 37 5.65 -9.59 5.20
N MET A 38 5.44 -10.40 4.16
CA MET A 38 4.50 -10.11 3.09
C MET A 38 3.23 -10.95 3.29
N VAL A 39 2.09 -10.35 2.98
CA VAL A 39 0.77 -10.98 3.04
C VAL A 39 0.32 -11.28 1.61
N HIS A 40 -0.17 -12.49 1.38
CA HIS A 40 -0.79 -12.88 0.12
C HIS A 40 -2.23 -12.36 0.04
N ILE A 41 -2.53 -11.59 -1.00
CA ILE A 41 -3.87 -11.15 -1.36
C ILE A 41 -4.35 -12.05 -2.50
N PRO A 42 -5.43 -12.82 -2.31
CA PRO A 42 -5.88 -13.78 -3.33
C PRO A 42 -6.43 -13.06 -4.57
N SER A 43 -6.33 -13.75 -5.72
CA SER A 43 -6.98 -13.29 -6.94
C SER A 43 -8.49 -13.22 -6.75
N GLY A 44 -9.13 -12.26 -7.43
CA GLY A 44 -10.59 -12.14 -7.38
C GLY A 44 -11.07 -10.72 -7.58
N PHE A 45 -12.38 -10.60 -7.65
CA PHE A 45 -13.06 -9.31 -7.78
C PHE A 45 -13.21 -8.60 -6.43
N PHE A 46 -13.19 -7.27 -6.47
CA PHE A 46 -13.62 -6.42 -5.39
C PHE A 46 -14.31 -5.17 -5.99
N LYS A 47 -14.93 -4.35 -5.15
CA LYS A 47 -15.49 -3.06 -5.55
C LYS A 47 -14.52 -1.96 -5.16
N MET A 48 -13.99 -1.27 -6.16
CA MET A 48 -13.09 -0.13 -6.04
C MET A 48 -13.89 1.18 -6.04
N GLY A 49 -13.42 2.15 -5.28
CA GLY A 49 -14.10 3.43 -5.15
C GLY A 49 -15.27 3.42 -4.17
N LEU A 50 -15.93 4.56 -4.05
CA LEU A 50 -17.08 4.75 -3.16
C LEU A 50 -18.02 5.83 -3.67
N ASN A 51 -19.29 5.46 -3.94
CA ASN A 51 -20.30 6.42 -4.39
C ASN A 51 -20.64 7.46 -3.31
N ASN A 52 -21.01 8.66 -3.73
CA ASN A 52 -21.45 9.78 -2.88
C ASN A 52 -20.39 10.29 -1.88
N LYS A 53 -19.11 10.16 -2.22
CA LYS A 53 -17.97 10.73 -1.49
C LYS A 53 -17.28 11.80 -2.34
N LEU A 54 -15.98 11.67 -2.54
CA LEU A 54 -15.24 12.57 -3.42
C LEU A 54 -15.46 12.19 -4.89
N GLU A 55 -15.36 13.15 -5.79
CA GLU A 55 -15.58 12.91 -7.22
C GLU A 55 -14.52 11.96 -7.79
N ASP A 56 -13.29 12.05 -7.30
CA ASP A 56 -12.17 11.20 -7.69
C ASP A 56 -12.16 9.79 -7.03
N GLU A 57 -13.14 9.52 -6.15
CA GLU A 57 -13.40 8.18 -5.60
C GLU A 57 -14.63 7.53 -6.24
N SER A 58 -15.30 8.21 -7.18
CA SER A 58 -16.55 7.78 -7.81
C SER A 58 -16.41 7.65 -9.32
N PRO A 59 -17.16 6.74 -9.96
CA PRO A 59 -18.14 5.80 -9.40
C PRO A 59 -17.50 4.56 -8.78
N GLU A 60 -18.17 3.94 -7.80
CA GLU A 60 -17.84 2.58 -7.36
C GLU A 60 -17.97 1.63 -8.55
N HIS A 61 -16.93 0.86 -8.84
CA HIS A 61 -16.88 -0.07 -9.97
C HIS A 61 -16.21 -1.38 -9.58
N ARG A 62 -16.41 -2.41 -10.38
CA ARG A 62 -15.91 -3.75 -10.09
C ARG A 62 -14.58 -3.98 -10.79
N VAL A 63 -13.55 -4.36 -10.03
CA VAL A 63 -12.18 -4.64 -10.51
C VAL A 63 -11.81 -6.08 -10.20
N PHE A 64 -11.17 -6.76 -11.16
CA PHE A 64 -10.51 -8.04 -10.95
C PHE A 64 -9.00 -7.84 -10.79
N LEU A 65 -8.42 -8.47 -9.79
CA LEU A 65 -6.97 -8.51 -9.62
C LEU A 65 -6.47 -9.95 -9.55
N ASP A 66 -5.34 -10.22 -10.18
CA ASP A 66 -4.56 -11.42 -9.94
C ASP A 66 -4.09 -11.46 -8.48
N GLY A 67 -3.72 -12.65 -7.99
CA GLY A 67 -3.12 -12.77 -6.66
C GLY A 67 -1.75 -12.08 -6.59
N PHE A 68 -1.50 -11.35 -5.50
CA PHE A 68 -0.25 -10.64 -5.29
C PHE A 68 0.19 -10.70 -3.82
N TYR A 69 1.42 -10.28 -3.57
CA TYR A 69 1.95 -10.12 -2.22
C TYR A 69 2.19 -8.64 -1.93
N ILE A 70 1.85 -8.20 -0.73
CA ILE A 70 2.08 -6.85 -0.25
C ILE A 70 2.73 -6.89 1.14
N ASP A 71 3.58 -5.91 1.45
CA ASP A 71 4.19 -5.80 2.77
C ASP A 71 3.13 -5.58 3.84
N LYS A 72 3.25 -6.30 4.95
CA LYS A 72 2.31 -6.25 6.08
C LYS A 72 2.31 -4.90 6.78
N TYR A 73 3.43 -4.23 6.74
CA TYR A 73 3.70 -2.97 7.43
C TYR A 73 4.21 -1.91 6.44
N GLU A 74 4.00 -0.66 6.80
CA GLU A 74 4.69 0.48 6.18
C GLU A 74 6.21 0.27 6.25
N VAL A 75 6.95 0.83 5.30
CA VAL A 75 8.42 0.76 5.33
C VAL A 75 8.95 1.55 6.53
N SER A 76 9.73 0.89 7.37
CA SER A 76 10.29 1.53 8.56
C SER A 76 11.42 2.52 8.22
N ALA A 77 11.61 3.52 9.09
CA ALA A 77 12.74 4.45 9.01
C ALA A 77 14.08 3.71 9.02
N LYS A 78 14.20 2.63 9.82
CA LYS A 78 15.39 1.78 9.86
C LYS A 78 15.68 1.17 8.50
N ASP A 79 14.70 0.49 7.89
CA ASP A 79 14.91 -0.21 6.63
C ASP A 79 15.21 0.74 5.48
N PHE A 80 14.48 1.87 5.41
CA PHE A 80 14.73 2.87 4.38
C PHE A 80 16.09 3.55 4.52
N SER A 81 16.59 3.76 5.74
CA SER A 81 17.92 4.35 5.97
C SER A 81 19.04 3.51 5.36
N LEU A 82 18.91 2.17 5.38
CA LEU A 82 19.87 1.26 4.75
C LEU A 82 19.95 1.48 3.25
N PHE A 83 18.79 1.58 2.58
CA PHE A 83 18.71 1.89 1.17
C PHE A 83 19.27 3.28 0.85
N LEU A 84 18.86 4.31 1.60
CA LEU A 84 19.25 5.69 1.35
C LEU A 84 20.77 5.86 1.42
N ASN A 85 21.44 5.15 2.31
CA ASN A 85 22.89 5.18 2.43
C ASN A 85 23.64 4.48 1.29
N THR A 86 22.94 3.79 0.38
CA THR A 86 23.53 3.29 -0.88
C THR A 86 23.52 4.33 -2.00
N LYS A 87 22.90 5.50 -1.81
CA LYS A 87 22.67 6.51 -2.85
C LYS A 87 23.64 7.68 -2.76
N ASN A 88 24.14 8.14 -3.91
CA ASN A 88 25.05 9.30 -3.96
C ASN A 88 24.29 10.65 -3.92
N ASN A 89 23.09 10.72 -4.51
CA ASN A 89 22.27 11.94 -4.57
C ASN A 89 21.02 11.81 -3.69
N VAL A 90 21.20 11.85 -2.40
CA VAL A 90 20.13 11.63 -1.42
C VAL A 90 19.02 12.68 -1.44
N LYS A 91 19.30 13.92 -1.88
CA LYS A 91 18.29 14.99 -1.99
C LYS A 91 17.17 14.67 -2.97
N LYS A 92 17.41 13.79 -3.93
CA LYS A 92 16.39 13.29 -4.86
C LYS A 92 15.38 12.36 -4.16
N TYR A 93 15.80 11.72 -3.09
CA TYR A 93 15.09 10.62 -2.44
C TYR A 93 14.41 11.06 -1.14
N TYR A 94 15.07 11.91 -0.36
CA TYR A 94 14.65 12.27 0.98
C TYR A 94 14.77 13.77 1.24
N SER A 95 13.72 14.38 1.81
CA SER A 95 13.72 15.75 2.28
C SER A 95 14.08 15.79 3.75
N ASP A 96 15.36 16.07 4.05
CA ASP A 96 15.85 16.19 5.43
C ASP A 96 15.34 17.49 6.07
N ASN A 97 14.42 17.35 6.99
CA ASN A 97 13.84 18.45 7.76
C ASN A 97 13.37 17.98 9.14
N LYS A 98 12.85 18.90 9.93
CA LYS A 98 12.40 18.62 11.31
C LYS A 98 11.25 17.61 11.42
N PHE A 99 10.49 17.39 10.37
CA PHE A 99 9.37 16.44 10.33
C PHE A 99 9.80 15.02 9.96
N GLY A 100 11.00 14.86 9.39
CA GLY A 100 11.54 13.58 8.92
C GLY A 100 11.85 12.64 10.06
N THR A 101 11.63 11.35 9.84
CA THR A 101 11.98 10.27 10.79
C THR A 101 13.45 9.89 10.75
N LEU A 102 14.20 10.37 9.75
CA LEU A 102 15.66 10.20 9.67
C LEU A 102 16.40 11.49 10.05
N VAL A 103 17.65 11.33 10.43
CA VAL A 103 18.64 12.39 10.66
C VAL A 103 19.96 12.02 9.98
N TYR A 104 20.66 13.04 9.47
CA TYR A 104 22.00 12.87 8.91
C TYR A 104 23.09 13.13 9.95
N ASN A 105 23.93 12.13 10.17
CA ASN A 105 25.13 12.24 11.03
C ASN A 105 26.28 11.43 10.37
N GLY A 106 26.83 12.00 9.26
CA GLY A 106 27.76 11.24 8.41
C GLY A 106 27.12 10.18 7.53
N LYS A 107 26.01 9.61 8.00
CA LYS A 107 25.08 8.75 7.26
C LYS A 107 23.66 9.01 7.74
N PHE A 108 22.66 8.64 6.93
CA PHE A 108 21.27 8.67 7.36
C PHE A 108 20.98 7.54 8.33
N GLN A 109 20.33 7.87 9.42
CA GLN A 109 19.88 6.93 10.43
C GLN A 109 18.56 7.38 11.02
N PRO A 110 17.75 6.46 11.58
CA PRO A 110 16.55 6.84 12.29
C PRO A 110 16.87 7.83 13.42
N ARG A 111 15.97 8.79 13.64
CA ARG A 111 16.06 9.57 14.90
C ARG A 111 15.90 8.61 16.08
N PRO A 112 16.57 8.87 17.20
CA PRO A 112 16.49 7.99 18.37
C PRO A 112 15.04 7.69 18.77
N GLY A 113 14.70 6.41 18.88
CA GLY A 113 13.36 5.93 19.22
C GLY A 113 12.37 5.87 18.03
N LEU A 114 12.80 6.22 16.82
CA LEU A 114 11.95 6.16 15.62
C LEU A 114 12.34 5.04 14.63
N GLU A 115 13.11 4.06 15.07
CA GLU A 115 13.62 2.95 14.25
C GLU A 115 12.47 2.19 13.57
N ASN A 116 11.41 1.92 14.31
CA ASN A 116 10.23 1.17 13.88
C ASN A 116 9.04 2.09 13.46
N TYR A 117 9.28 3.37 13.25
CA TYR A 117 8.28 4.31 12.73
C TYR A 117 8.33 4.34 11.19
N PRO A 118 7.23 4.68 10.51
CA PRO A 118 7.22 4.74 9.05
C PRO A 118 8.20 5.79 8.55
N ILE A 119 8.84 5.49 7.43
CA ILE A 119 9.58 6.50 6.68
C ILE A 119 8.60 7.53 6.13
N ASN A 120 8.96 8.80 6.20
CA ASN A 120 8.20 9.90 5.63
C ASN A 120 9.10 10.85 4.82
N ASN A 121 8.55 11.92 4.24
CA ASN A 121 9.30 12.92 3.46
C ASN A 121 10.09 12.36 2.28
N ILE A 122 9.63 11.27 1.70
CA ILE A 122 10.23 10.64 0.52
C ILE A 122 9.49 11.01 -0.77
N SER A 123 10.21 11.07 -1.89
CA SER A 123 9.60 11.20 -3.21
C SER A 123 9.03 9.87 -3.71
N TRP A 124 8.12 9.92 -4.70
CA TRP A 124 7.66 8.71 -5.40
C TRP A 124 8.84 7.91 -5.98
N GLN A 125 9.81 8.60 -6.59
CA GLN A 125 11.01 7.95 -7.13
C GLN A 125 11.80 7.20 -6.04
N ALA A 126 11.82 7.74 -4.82
CA ALA A 126 12.48 7.09 -3.69
C ALA A 126 11.76 5.81 -3.27
N ALA A 127 10.44 5.83 -3.19
CA ALA A 127 9.63 4.68 -2.87
C ALA A 127 9.79 3.57 -3.94
N ASN A 128 9.69 3.94 -5.23
CA ASN A 128 9.87 3.03 -6.35
C ASN A 128 11.28 2.40 -6.38
N ASP A 129 12.33 3.21 -6.22
CA ASP A 129 13.71 2.71 -6.22
C ASP A 129 14.03 1.85 -4.99
N TYR A 130 13.40 2.15 -3.83
CA TYR A 130 13.48 1.29 -2.65
C TYR A 130 12.84 -0.08 -2.90
N CYS A 131 11.64 -0.10 -3.45
CA CYS A 131 10.96 -1.36 -3.80
C CYS A 131 11.82 -2.19 -4.77
N LYS A 132 12.36 -1.58 -5.82
CA LYS A 132 13.28 -2.24 -6.76
C LYS A 132 14.55 -2.77 -6.09
N TRP A 133 15.12 -2.01 -5.15
CA TRP A 133 16.28 -2.44 -4.38
C TRP A 133 15.98 -3.67 -3.51
N LYS A 134 14.74 -3.79 -3.01
CA LYS A 134 14.24 -4.96 -2.28
C LYS A 134 13.77 -6.12 -3.18
N GLY A 135 13.86 -5.99 -4.52
CA GLY A 135 13.34 -6.98 -5.46
C GLY A 135 11.80 -6.97 -5.56
N LYS A 136 11.17 -5.84 -5.24
CA LYS A 136 9.72 -5.60 -5.21
C LYS A 136 9.33 -4.47 -6.17
N ARG A 137 8.07 -4.10 -6.17
CA ARG A 137 7.52 -2.92 -6.84
C ARG A 137 6.53 -2.18 -5.92
N LEU A 138 6.15 -0.97 -6.28
CA LEU A 138 4.99 -0.34 -5.67
C LEU A 138 3.72 -1.12 -6.02
N PRO A 139 2.70 -1.13 -5.15
CA PRO A 139 1.37 -1.62 -5.49
C PRO A 139 0.71 -0.66 -6.48
N SER A 140 -0.20 -1.15 -7.32
CA SER A 140 -1.15 -0.26 -7.98
C SER A 140 -2.17 0.27 -6.97
N GLU A 141 -2.87 1.36 -7.31
CA GLU A 141 -3.96 1.89 -6.48
C GLU A 141 -5.01 0.81 -6.19
N ALA A 142 -5.41 0.05 -7.23
CA ALA A 142 -6.38 -1.03 -7.08
C ALA A 142 -5.87 -2.17 -6.16
N GLU A 143 -4.60 -2.53 -6.24
CA GLU A 143 -3.99 -3.52 -5.33
C GLU A 143 -3.98 -3.01 -3.89
N TRP A 144 -3.60 -1.75 -3.70
CA TRP A 144 -3.58 -1.11 -2.38
C TRP A 144 -4.99 -1.06 -1.78
N GLU A 145 -5.99 -0.63 -2.55
CA GLU A 145 -7.37 -0.52 -2.08
C GLU A 145 -7.97 -1.89 -1.74
N LYS A 146 -7.77 -2.92 -2.60
CA LYS A 146 -8.20 -4.29 -2.27
C LYS A 146 -7.54 -4.81 -0.99
N ALA A 147 -6.26 -4.57 -0.83
CA ALA A 147 -5.52 -4.97 0.37
C ALA A 147 -6.04 -4.27 1.64
N ALA A 148 -6.47 -3.01 1.52
CA ALA A 148 -7.06 -2.24 2.61
C ALA A 148 -8.49 -2.68 2.93
N ARG A 149 -9.39 -2.77 1.94
CA ARG A 149 -10.85 -2.89 2.13
C ARG A 149 -11.37 -4.32 1.99
N GLY A 150 -10.55 -5.24 1.51
CA GLY A 150 -10.94 -6.63 1.32
C GLY A 150 -11.90 -6.86 0.16
N GLU A 151 -12.31 -8.10 -0.04
CA GLU A 151 -13.28 -8.49 -1.09
C GLU A 151 -14.69 -7.91 -0.84
N ASN A 152 -15.03 -7.68 0.42
CA ASN A 152 -16.31 -7.10 0.82
C ASN A 152 -16.34 -5.58 0.68
N SER A 153 -15.25 -4.95 0.29
CA SER A 153 -15.11 -3.50 0.05
C SER A 153 -15.69 -2.67 1.21
N THR A 154 -15.21 -2.98 2.42
CA THR A 154 -15.62 -2.24 3.63
C THR A 154 -15.20 -0.77 3.52
N ILE A 155 -15.86 0.12 4.28
CA ILE A 155 -15.52 1.56 4.25
C ILE A 155 -14.09 1.79 4.76
N TYR A 156 -13.69 1.06 5.79
CA TYR A 156 -12.36 1.13 6.40
C TYR A 156 -11.70 -0.24 6.46
N PRO A 157 -10.39 -0.33 6.66
CA PRO A 157 -9.69 -1.61 6.77
C PRO A 157 -10.27 -2.58 7.81
N TRP A 158 -10.68 -2.06 8.95
CA TRP A 158 -11.29 -2.82 10.07
C TRP A 158 -12.79 -3.09 9.91
N GLY A 159 -13.43 -2.61 8.85
CA GLY A 159 -14.87 -2.77 8.61
C GLY A 159 -15.60 -1.45 8.39
N ASN A 160 -16.87 -1.39 8.81
CA ASN A 160 -17.74 -0.21 8.58
C ASN A 160 -17.93 0.68 9.82
N GLN A 161 -17.25 0.36 10.93
CA GLN A 161 -17.32 1.15 12.14
C GLN A 161 -16.59 2.50 11.96
N PRO A 162 -17.12 3.59 12.53
CA PRO A 162 -16.42 4.87 12.51
C PRO A 162 -14.99 4.76 13.08
N PRO A 163 -14.03 5.55 12.58
CA PRO A 163 -12.66 5.53 13.07
C PRO A 163 -12.58 6.02 14.54
N SER A 164 -11.67 5.41 15.27
CA SER A 164 -11.31 5.79 16.64
C SER A 164 -9.77 5.78 16.79
N PRO A 165 -9.22 6.38 17.85
CA PRO A 165 -7.78 6.36 18.11
C PRO A 165 -7.17 4.95 18.26
N ASP A 166 -7.97 3.94 18.60
CA ASP A 166 -7.53 2.54 18.72
C ASP A 166 -7.49 1.82 17.36
N LEU A 167 -8.12 2.39 16.33
CA LEU A 167 -8.23 1.81 15.00
C LEU A 167 -7.32 2.47 13.97
N ALA A 168 -7.12 3.80 14.08
CA ALA A 168 -6.29 4.55 13.14
C ALA A 168 -5.65 5.79 13.79
N ARG A 169 -4.48 6.16 13.28
CA ARG A 169 -3.81 7.41 13.63
C ARG A 169 -4.15 8.48 12.59
N TYR A 170 -5.05 9.40 12.92
CA TYR A 170 -5.56 10.41 12.00
C TYR A 170 -5.76 11.77 12.70
N HIS A 171 -5.92 12.84 11.91
CA HIS A 171 -6.13 14.22 12.39
C HIS A 171 -5.05 14.71 13.37
N GLN A 172 -3.82 14.22 13.24
CA GLN A 172 -2.72 14.66 14.08
C GLN A 172 -2.04 15.88 13.46
N THR A 173 -1.72 16.87 14.29
CA THR A 173 -0.98 18.05 13.88
C THR A 173 0.40 18.03 14.51
N TRP A 174 1.42 18.15 13.68
CA TRP A 174 2.77 18.28 14.17
C TRP A 174 2.98 19.67 14.79
N THR A 175 3.42 19.71 16.04
CA THR A 175 3.82 20.93 16.75
C THR A 175 5.21 20.74 17.35
N GLN A 176 5.76 21.80 17.99
CA GLN A 176 7.03 21.67 18.72
C GLN A 176 6.91 20.77 19.95
N GLU A 177 5.72 20.66 20.51
CA GLU A 177 5.40 19.79 21.65
C GLU A 177 5.18 18.35 21.22
N THR A 178 4.33 18.11 20.22
CA THR A 178 3.97 16.75 19.76
C THR A 178 5.06 16.08 18.93
N LYS A 179 5.79 16.86 18.12
CA LYS A 179 6.88 16.35 17.24
C LYS A 179 6.44 15.10 16.50
N HIS A 180 7.21 14.01 16.61
CA HIS A 180 6.95 12.74 15.94
C HIS A 180 5.91 11.84 16.65
N GLU A 181 5.36 12.29 17.80
CA GLU A 181 4.21 11.62 18.44
C GLU A 181 2.94 11.66 17.60
N VAL A 182 2.92 12.46 16.51
CA VAL A 182 1.87 12.42 15.48
C VAL A 182 1.85 11.10 14.71
N LEU A 183 2.95 10.36 14.72
CA LEU A 183 3.10 9.04 14.10
C LEU A 183 3.07 7.94 15.17
N LEU A 184 2.84 6.72 14.72
CA LEU A 184 2.96 5.51 15.53
C LEU A 184 3.92 4.53 14.86
N PRO A 185 4.49 3.56 15.61
CA PRO A 185 5.22 2.45 15.04
C PRO A 185 4.40 1.70 13.98
N VAL A 186 5.07 1.15 12.96
CA VAL A 186 4.42 0.47 11.83
C VAL A 186 3.58 -0.76 12.23
N ASP A 187 3.85 -1.33 13.38
CA ASP A 187 3.14 -2.48 13.97
C ASP A 187 2.12 -2.10 15.05
N ALA A 188 1.81 -0.81 15.18
CA ALA A 188 0.80 -0.33 16.11
C ALA A 188 -0.63 -0.55 15.61
N LEU A 189 -1.62 -0.43 16.53
CA LEU A 189 -3.05 -0.50 16.23
C LEU A 189 -3.51 -1.85 15.64
N GLU A 190 -3.27 -2.91 16.40
CA GLU A 190 -3.68 -4.29 16.09
C GLU A 190 -5.17 -4.38 15.67
N ALA A 191 -6.06 -3.61 16.30
CA ALA A 191 -7.48 -3.59 16.00
C ALA A 191 -7.85 -2.87 14.68
N GLY A 192 -6.92 -2.06 14.14
CA GLY A 192 -7.10 -1.30 12.90
C GLY A 192 -6.64 -2.03 11.63
N LYS A 193 -6.26 -3.30 11.75
CA LYS A 193 -5.80 -4.10 10.60
C LYS A 193 -6.90 -4.32 9.57
N SER A 194 -6.47 -4.47 8.32
CA SER A 194 -7.37 -4.92 7.25
C SER A 194 -7.78 -6.38 7.44
N ALA A 195 -8.79 -6.81 6.68
CA ALA A 195 -9.24 -8.20 6.66
C ALA A 195 -8.12 -9.21 6.33
N TYR A 196 -7.08 -8.78 5.65
CA TYR A 196 -5.90 -9.57 5.34
C TYR A 196 -4.78 -9.45 6.39
N GLY A 197 -4.98 -8.65 7.43
CA GLY A 197 -4.01 -8.49 8.51
C GLY A 197 -2.92 -7.44 8.26
N LEU A 198 -3.12 -6.53 7.31
CA LEU A 198 -2.23 -5.40 7.03
C LEU A 198 -2.47 -4.27 8.02
N TYR A 199 -1.38 -3.65 8.47
CA TYR A 199 -1.42 -2.55 9.43
C TYR A 199 -1.48 -1.19 8.74
N ASN A 200 -2.04 -0.21 9.43
CA ASN A 200 -2.04 1.22 9.08
C ASN A 200 -2.54 1.56 7.67
N MET A 201 -3.34 0.67 7.04
CA MET A 201 -3.96 0.92 5.75
C MET A 201 -4.95 2.11 5.77
N ALA A 202 -5.12 2.77 6.91
CA ALA A 202 -5.82 4.02 7.07
C ALA A 202 -5.14 4.86 8.15
N GLY A 203 -4.58 6.00 7.77
CA GLY A 203 -3.89 6.92 8.68
C GLY A 203 -2.38 6.71 8.74
N ASN A 204 -1.76 7.14 9.82
CA ASN A 204 -0.33 7.19 10.08
C ASN A 204 0.44 8.02 9.06
N VAL A 205 0.76 7.48 7.87
CA VAL A 205 1.34 8.22 6.74
C VAL A 205 0.54 7.99 5.46
N LYS A 206 0.72 8.88 4.46
CA LYS A 206 0.25 8.63 3.10
C LYS A 206 1.23 7.72 2.39
N GLU A 207 0.72 6.79 1.60
CA GLU A 207 1.53 5.81 0.89
C GLU A 207 1.52 6.06 -0.62
N TRP A 208 2.67 5.83 -1.25
CA TRP A 208 2.81 5.94 -2.69
C TRP A 208 2.34 4.65 -3.38
N VAL A 209 1.58 4.83 -4.47
CA VAL A 209 1.22 3.77 -5.42
C VAL A 209 1.94 3.96 -6.75
N ASP A 210 1.87 2.99 -7.65
CA ASP A 210 2.55 3.04 -8.95
C ASP A 210 1.81 3.93 -9.96
N ASP A 211 0.51 4.10 -9.77
CA ASP A 211 -0.39 4.81 -10.68
C ASP A 211 -0.15 6.32 -10.66
N TRP A 212 -0.32 6.97 -11.83
CA TRP A 212 -0.50 8.40 -11.90
C TRP A 212 -1.91 8.78 -11.41
N TYR A 213 -2.04 9.97 -10.85
CA TYR A 213 -3.33 10.50 -10.44
C TYR A 213 -4.04 11.17 -11.62
N ASP A 214 -5.28 10.74 -11.89
CA ASP A 214 -6.22 11.42 -12.76
C ASP A 214 -7.61 11.40 -12.11
N ARG A 215 -8.19 12.59 -11.90
CA ARG A 215 -9.48 12.76 -11.25
C ARG A 215 -10.62 12.06 -11.99
N GLU A 216 -10.55 12.00 -13.32
CA GLU A 216 -11.61 11.45 -14.17
C GLU A 216 -11.41 9.96 -14.48
N TYR A 217 -10.29 9.37 -14.05
CA TYR A 217 -9.91 8.01 -14.42
C TYR A 217 -11.01 6.97 -14.18
N TYR A 218 -11.71 7.05 -13.04
CA TYR A 218 -12.79 6.09 -12.74
C TYR A 218 -14.00 6.20 -13.67
N ASN A 219 -14.20 7.35 -14.33
CA ASN A 219 -15.24 7.54 -15.34
C ASN A 219 -14.85 7.01 -16.72
N GLU A 220 -13.55 6.85 -16.98
CA GLU A 220 -12.97 6.50 -18.27
C GLU A 220 -12.36 5.08 -18.30
N ILE A 221 -12.40 4.37 -17.19
CA ILE A 221 -11.78 3.06 -17.08
C ILE A 221 -12.51 2.02 -17.93
N ASP A 222 -11.83 1.50 -18.95
CA ASP A 222 -12.31 0.41 -19.82
C ASP A 222 -11.75 -0.95 -19.38
N GLU A 223 -10.64 -0.96 -18.63
CA GLU A 223 -9.95 -2.17 -18.18
C GLU A 223 -10.27 -2.45 -16.72
N TYR A 224 -11.10 -3.45 -16.50
CA TYR A 224 -11.50 -3.88 -15.14
C TYR A 224 -10.64 -5.01 -14.58
N ALA A 225 -9.64 -5.48 -15.32
CA ALA A 225 -8.72 -6.53 -14.90
C ALA A 225 -7.29 -6.00 -14.77
N ASN A 226 -6.77 -6.00 -13.54
CA ASN A 226 -5.43 -5.49 -13.20
C ASN A 226 -5.16 -4.06 -13.72
N PRO A 227 -6.04 -3.09 -13.46
CA PRO A 227 -5.86 -1.72 -13.93
C PRO A 227 -4.53 -1.15 -13.40
N LYS A 228 -3.88 -0.32 -14.21
CA LYS A 228 -2.55 0.26 -13.94
C LYS A 228 -2.57 1.78 -13.84
N GLY A 229 -3.75 2.34 -13.69
CA GLY A 229 -3.92 3.77 -13.68
C GLY A 229 -3.84 4.43 -15.08
N PRO A 230 -4.00 5.74 -15.15
CA PRO A 230 -3.87 6.51 -16.38
C PRO A 230 -2.44 6.46 -16.93
N ILE A 231 -2.31 6.59 -18.26
CA ILE A 231 -1.03 6.52 -19.01
C ILE A 231 -0.44 7.91 -19.18
#